data_8803a5f94fb5e1c4364f27d80b0c7f72
#
_entry.id   8803a5f94fb5e1c4364f27d80b0c7f72
#
_cell.length_a   1.000
_cell.length_b   1.000
_cell.length_c   1.000
_cell.angle_alpha   90.00
_cell.angle_beta   90.00
_cell.angle_gamma   90.00
#
_symmetry.space_group_name_H-M   'P 1'
#
loop_
_entity.id
_entity.type
_entity.pdbx_description
1 polymer ?
#
loop_
_entity_poly.entity_id
_entity_poly.type
_entity_poly.pdbx_seq_one_letter_code
_entity_poly.pdbx_strand_id
1 'polypeptide(L)'
;MPPDVPQPRVKQLCCLRHRSFASPRYADLNLLPFCNLMHIVSIIVGAWLIFIVLLDAFETVVLPRRVRRVFRLTSLFYRNTWRPWSRIARRIKSQPIRESFLGYFGPLSLIFLLALWAFGLVLAFALLHWGSGKHVQLSGESINFWTLLYLSGETFFTLGLGDVVPMTGPERALTVLEGGMGFAFLGLVIGYLPTIYSAFSRREVEISLLDARAGSPPTAAELLGRLGNCPAQEGLDPILRSWERWAAEVLESHISYPTLSFFRSQHSNQSWLGALTIILDTCALLMVEIDGIRNEQAELTFAMARHAVVDLTQVFRSPYDPHAPDRLPASELDRLRAHLKEAELRLREGHEAEQKLKELRLMYEPYAQAMARTLLIDLPPWVRAGKQKDNWQAGPWDRLIQAHGLGEIAGDHKVKDDF
;
A
#
# COMPACT_ATOMS: atom_id res chain seq x y z
N MET A 1 63.57 60.21 13.38
CA MET A 1 62.78 61.42 13.21
C MET A 1 62.33 61.52 11.76
N PRO A 2 61.08 61.43 11.46
CA PRO A 2 60.45 62.13 10.37
C PRO A 2 59.30 62.99 10.84
N PRO A 3 58.88 63.99 10.06
CA PRO A 3 58.19 65.15 10.51
C PRO A 3 56.64 65.02 10.57
N ASP A 4 56.06 65.85 11.44
CA ASP A 4 54.65 66.06 11.62
C ASP A 4 53.87 66.46 10.36
N VAL A 5 52.64 65.88 10.21
CA VAL A 5 51.62 66.33 9.24
C VAL A 5 50.39 66.76 10.02
N PRO A 6 49.87 68.00 9.85
CA PRO A 6 48.77 68.55 10.63
C PRO A 6 47.41 68.09 10.12
N GLN A 7 46.51 67.81 11.05
CA GLN A 7 45.08 67.55 10.79
C GLN A 7 44.30 68.87 10.47
N PRO A 8 43.35 68.81 9.54
CA PRO A 8 42.43 69.95 9.31
C PRO A 8 41.20 69.87 10.27
N ARG A 9 40.96 70.97 10.99
CA ARG A 9 39.78 71.29 11.77
C ARG A 9 38.54 71.34 10.84
N VAL A 10 37.52 70.57 11.10
CA VAL A 10 36.18 70.71 10.49
C VAL A 10 35.34 71.59 11.38
N LYS A 11 34.91 72.71 10.81
CA LYS A 11 34.00 73.70 11.39
C LYS A 11 32.62 73.16 11.54
N GLN A 12 32.03 73.25 12.75
CA GLN A 12 30.61 73.18 13.00
C GLN A 12 29.85 74.26 12.18
N LEU A 13 28.91 73.82 11.36
CA LEU A 13 27.86 74.65 10.83
C LEU A 13 26.52 74.15 11.29
N CYS A 14 25.95 74.91 12.20
CA CYS A 14 24.60 74.88 12.70
C CYS A 14 23.64 75.28 11.55
N CYS A 15 22.70 74.44 11.14
CA CYS A 15 21.53 74.86 10.38
C CYS A 15 20.29 74.26 11.01
N LEU A 16 19.55 75.14 11.61
CA LEU A 16 18.20 75.03 12.12
C LEU A 16 17.17 74.81 10.99
N ARG A 17 16.08 74.14 11.37
CA ARG A 17 14.74 74.13 10.79
C ARG A 17 14.44 73.24 9.61
N HIS A 18 13.73 72.07 9.90
CA HIS A 18 12.29 72.05 9.57
C HIS A 18 11.63 70.90 10.31
N ARG A 19 10.86 71.22 11.35
CA ARG A 19 9.86 70.31 11.87
C ARG A 19 8.71 70.25 10.86
N SER A 20 8.62 69.12 10.15
CA SER A 20 7.39 68.73 9.47
C SER A 20 6.65 67.76 10.39
N PHE A 21 5.62 68.27 11.02
CA PHE A 21 4.60 67.49 11.69
C PHE A 21 3.86 66.70 10.61
N ALA A 22 4.25 65.45 10.35
CA ALA A 22 3.39 64.51 9.65
C ALA A 22 2.47 63.89 10.70
N SER A 23 1.20 64.25 10.67
CA SER A 23 0.13 63.65 11.45
C SER A 23 0.10 62.14 11.17
N PRO A 24 -0.03 61.28 12.17
CA PRO A 24 -0.24 59.84 11.93
C PRO A 24 -1.59 59.72 11.22
N ARG A 25 -1.55 59.13 10.01
CA ARG A 25 -2.77 58.83 9.24
C ARG A 25 -3.59 57.82 10.03
N TYR A 26 -4.82 58.16 10.30
CA TYR A 26 -5.84 57.36 10.98
C TYR A 26 -6.16 55.99 10.29
N ALA A 27 -5.47 55.67 9.22
CA ALA A 27 -5.66 54.42 8.47
C ALA A 27 -4.96 53.16 9.10
N ASP A 28 -3.95 53.39 9.97
CA ASP A 28 -3.15 52.24 10.50
C ASP A 28 -3.72 51.61 11.78
N LEU A 29 -4.66 52.32 12.48
CA LEU A 29 -5.20 51.79 13.75
C LEU A 29 -6.22 50.65 13.58
N ASN A 30 -6.84 50.51 12.41
CA ASN A 30 -7.83 49.45 12.16
C ASN A 30 -7.24 48.11 11.62
N LEU A 31 -5.96 48.13 11.23
CA LEU A 31 -5.29 46.92 10.69
C LEU A 31 -4.56 46.10 11.75
N LEU A 32 -4.20 46.71 12.89
CA LEU A 32 -3.46 46.03 13.98
C LEU A 32 -4.21 44.84 14.60
N PRO A 33 -5.52 44.88 14.90
CA PRO A 33 -6.22 43.69 15.45
C PRO A 33 -6.37 42.59 14.43
N PHE A 34 -6.48 42.91 13.13
CA PHE A 34 -6.60 41.94 12.06
C PHE A 34 -5.28 41.18 11.82
N CYS A 35 -4.14 41.86 11.90
CA CYS A 35 -2.81 41.25 11.77
C CYS A 35 -2.52 40.31 12.93
N ASN A 36 -2.84 40.70 14.16
CA ASN A 36 -2.70 39.82 15.33
C ASN A 36 -3.61 38.59 15.27
N LEU A 37 -4.84 38.71 14.76
CA LEU A 37 -5.76 37.61 14.58
C LEU A 37 -5.21 36.61 13.55
N MET A 38 -4.66 37.07 12.42
CA MET A 38 -4.04 36.18 11.41
C MET A 38 -2.85 35.41 11.97
N HIS A 39 -2.00 36.00 12.80
CA HIS A 39 -0.89 35.36 13.44
C HIS A 39 -1.35 34.24 14.41
N ILE A 40 -2.34 34.53 15.24
CA ILE A 40 -2.93 33.56 16.17
C ILE A 40 -3.56 32.38 15.39
N VAL A 41 -4.33 32.69 14.35
CA VAL A 41 -4.93 31.65 13.49
C VAL A 41 -3.85 30.76 12.84
N SER A 42 -2.76 31.35 12.36
CA SER A 42 -1.65 30.62 11.76
C SER A 42 -1.00 29.64 12.75
N ILE A 43 -0.77 30.07 14.00
CA ILE A 43 -0.25 29.20 15.06
C ILE A 43 -1.21 28.04 15.36
N ILE A 44 -2.50 28.32 15.52
CA ILE A 44 -3.51 27.28 15.80
C ILE A 44 -3.58 26.27 14.66
N VAL A 45 -3.64 26.75 13.41
CA VAL A 45 -3.70 25.86 12.22
C VAL A 45 -2.42 25.04 12.08
N GLY A 46 -1.24 25.65 12.28
CA GLY A 46 0.04 24.94 12.25
C GLY A 46 0.12 23.84 13.31
N ALA A 47 -0.20 24.16 14.57
CA ALA A 47 -0.20 23.17 15.65
C ALA A 47 -1.21 22.04 15.42
N TRP A 48 -2.41 22.37 14.92
CA TRP A 48 -3.43 21.39 14.60
C TRP A 48 -3.01 20.46 13.43
N LEU A 49 -2.36 21.03 12.41
CA LEU A 49 -1.84 20.26 11.28
C LEU A 49 -0.72 19.29 11.70
N ILE A 50 0.21 19.74 12.57
CA ILE A 50 1.22 18.83 13.18
C ILE A 50 0.52 17.67 13.89
N PHE A 51 -0.44 17.98 14.75
CA PHE A 51 -1.18 16.97 15.50
C PHE A 51 -1.87 15.95 14.60
N ILE A 52 -2.55 16.42 13.53
CA ILE A 52 -3.25 15.51 12.61
C ILE A 52 -2.26 14.62 11.84
N VAL A 53 -1.16 15.19 11.32
CA VAL A 53 -0.18 14.43 10.56
C VAL A 53 0.51 13.38 11.46
N LEU A 54 0.93 13.78 12.65
CA LEU A 54 1.55 12.86 13.61
C LEU A 54 0.60 11.75 14.07
N LEU A 55 -0.67 12.09 14.31
CA LEU A 55 -1.68 11.13 14.70
C LEU A 55 -1.96 10.14 13.55
N ASP A 56 -2.06 10.61 12.30
CA ASP A 56 -2.27 9.74 11.14
C ASP A 56 -1.05 8.85 10.87
N ALA A 57 0.17 9.37 11.02
CA ALA A 57 1.39 8.59 10.91
C ALA A 57 1.49 7.53 12.03
N PHE A 58 1.18 7.91 13.28
CA PHE A 58 1.13 6.98 14.40
C PHE A 58 0.11 5.86 14.19
N GLU A 59 -1.12 6.20 13.77
CA GLU A 59 -2.19 5.23 13.48
C GLU A 59 -1.85 4.31 12.30
N THR A 60 -1.02 4.77 11.36
CA THR A 60 -0.70 4.01 10.14
C THR A 60 0.54 3.14 10.29
N VAL A 61 1.54 3.60 11.05
CA VAL A 61 2.86 2.95 11.16
C VAL A 61 3.03 2.20 12.47
N VAL A 62 2.58 2.80 13.59
CA VAL A 62 2.90 2.32 14.95
C VAL A 62 1.76 1.50 15.54
N LEU A 63 0.50 1.86 15.25
CA LEU A 63 -0.66 1.23 15.88
C LEU A 63 -1.10 -0.04 15.12
N PRO A 64 -0.85 -1.27 15.65
CA PRO A 64 -1.25 -2.52 15.00
C PRO A 64 -2.72 -2.84 15.30
N ARG A 65 -3.64 -1.91 15.02
CA ARG A 65 -5.06 -2.05 15.34
C ARG A 65 -5.95 -1.44 14.27
N ARG A 66 -7.13 -2.04 14.06
CA ARG A 66 -8.19 -1.42 13.25
C ARG A 66 -8.61 -0.09 13.86
N VAL A 67 -8.29 0.99 13.19
CA VAL A 67 -8.70 2.34 13.59
C VAL A 67 -10.12 2.60 13.08
N ARG A 68 -11.06 2.82 14.00
CA ARG A 68 -12.48 3.12 13.67
C ARG A 68 -12.73 4.59 13.30
N ARG A 69 -11.71 5.42 13.30
CA ARG A 69 -11.83 6.87 13.01
C ARG A 69 -12.31 7.10 11.58
N VAL A 70 -13.35 7.94 11.42
CA VAL A 70 -13.98 8.23 10.12
C VAL A 70 -13.07 9.08 9.23
N PHE A 71 -12.35 10.05 9.83
CA PHE A 71 -11.44 10.95 9.12
C PHE A 71 -9.98 10.58 9.39
N ARG A 72 -9.34 10.00 8.39
CA ARG A 72 -7.89 9.72 8.34
C ARG A 72 -7.32 10.27 7.05
N LEU A 73 -6.18 10.98 7.13
CA LEU A 73 -5.49 11.50 5.95
C LEU A 73 -5.11 10.37 5.00
N THR A 74 -4.56 9.28 5.53
CA THR A 74 -4.22 8.07 4.78
C THR A 74 -5.43 7.50 4.04
N SER A 75 -6.59 7.36 4.69
CA SER A 75 -7.80 6.85 4.04
C SER A 75 -8.32 7.78 2.94
N LEU A 76 -8.29 9.10 3.18
CA LEU A 76 -8.65 10.11 2.21
C LEU A 76 -7.70 10.10 1.01
N PHE A 77 -6.40 9.99 1.27
CA PHE A 77 -5.35 9.88 0.27
C PHE A 77 -5.59 8.68 -0.65
N TYR A 78 -5.70 7.46 -0.11
CA TYR A 78 -5.94 6.26 -0.93
C TYR A 78 -7.24 6.33 -1.71
N ARG A 79 -8.32 6.83 -1.11
CA ARG A 79 -9.61 6.98 -1.81
C ARG A 79 -9.51 7.94 -2.99
N ASN A 80 -8.79 9.05 -2.82
CA ASN A 80 -8.70 10.10 -3.85
C ASN A 80 -7.67 9.76 -4.94
N THR A 81 -6.63 8.99 -4.63
CA THR A 81 -5.60 8.57 -5.60
C THR A 81 -6.01 7.29 -6.34
N TRP A 82 -6.61 6.31 -5.64
CA TRP A 82 -7.05 5.06 -6.27
C TRP A 82 -8.18 5.25 -7.28
N ARG A 83 -9.15 6.12 -7.00
CA ARG A 83 -10.28 6.36 -7.89
C ARG A 83 -9.88 6.79 -9.31
N PRO A 84 -9.06 7.83 -9.51
CA PRO A 84 -8.60 8.20 -10.84
C PRO A 84 -7.69 7.13 -11.46
N TRP A 85 -6.77 6.53 -10.68
CA TRP A 85 -5.88 5.48 -11.13
C TRP A 85 -6.64 4.27 -11.66
N SER A 86 -7.62 3.78 -10.92
CA SER A 86 -8.47 2.67 -11.32
C SER A 86 -9.34 2.98 -12.55
N ARG A 87 -9.80 4.23 -12.74
CA ARG A 87 -10.53 4.64 -13.94
C ARG A 87 -9.64 4.60 -15.18
N ILE A 88 -8.38 5.03 -15.07
CA ILE A 88 -7.40 4.94 -16.16
C ILE A 88 -7.10 3.48 -16.47
N ALA A 89 -6.84 2.66 -15.47
CA ALA A 89 -6.56 1.23 -15.63
C ALA A 89 -7.68 0.49 -16.37
N ARG A 90 -8.96 0.80 -16.09
CA ARG A 90 -10.11 0.20 -16.79
C ARG A 90 -10.19 0.55 -18.27
N ARG A 91 -9.54 1.62 -18.74
CA ARG A 91 -9.48 1.99 -20.16
C ARG A 91 -8.39 1.25 -20.93
N ILE A 92 -7.44 0.64 -20.23
CA ILE A 92 -6.36 -0.13 -20.84
C ILE A 92 -6.89 -1.50 -21.23
N LYS A 93 -6.96 -1.78 -22.55
CA LYS A 93 -7.48 -3.03 -23.09
C LYS A 93 -6.48 -4.20 -22.97
N SER A 94 -5.19 -3.92 -23.06
CA SER A 94 -4.14 -4.93 -22.96
C SER A 94 -3.95 -5.34 -21.48
N GLN A 95 -4.22 -6.60 -21.18
CA GLN A 95 -4.11 -7.14 -19.81
C GLN A 95 -2.69 -6.99 -19.22
N PRO A 96 -1.58 -7.32 -19.93
CA PRO A 96 -0.24 -7.15 -19.38
C PRO A 96 0.10 -5.70 -19.06
N ILE A 97 -0.29 -4.76 -19.94
CA ILE A 97 -0.07 -3.32 -19.73
C ILE A 97 -0.90 -2.82 -18.54
N ARG A 98 -2.16 -3.28 -18.43
CA ARG A 98 -3.04 -2.93 -17.29
C ARG A 98 -2.45 -3.40 -15.97
N GLU A 99 -1.99 -4.66 -15.89
CA GLU A 99 -1.39 -5.21 -14.68
C GLU A 99 -0.08 -4.50 -14.32
N SER A 100 0.79 -4.21 -15.28
CA SER A 100 1.99 -3.40 -15.06
C SER A 100 1.63 -2.01 -14.54
N PHE A 101 0.65 -1.33 -15.13
CA PHE A 101 0.19 -0.02 -14.68
C PHE A 101 -0.36 -0.06 -13.25
N LEU A 102 -1.17 -1.07 -12.93
CA LEU A 102 -1.70 -1.27 -11.58
C LEU A 102 -0.60 -1.60 -10.58
N GLY A 103 0.45 -2.31 -11.01
CA GLY A 103 1.61 -2.67 -10.18
C GLY A 103 2.39 -1.46 -9.65
N TYR A 104 2.43 -0.36 -10.38
CA TYR A 104 3.09 0.88 -9.92
C TYR A 104 2.33 1.57 -8.78
N PHE A 105 1.03 1.36 -8.65
CA PHE A 105 0.22 2.10 -7.67
C PHE A 105 0.67 1.86 -6.23
N GLY A 106 0.90 0.60 -5.84
CA GLY A 106 1.30 0.25 -4.48
C GLY A 106 2.54 1.02 -4.02
N PRO A 107 3.72 0.83 -4.67
CA PRO A 107 4.95 1.53 -4.31
C PRO A 107 4.86 3.05 -4.42
N LEU A 108 4.30 3.58 -5.51
CA LEU A 108 4.18 5.03 -5.71
C LEU A 108 3.26 5.67 -4.67
N SER A 109 2.12 5.05 -4.36
CA SER A 109 1.20 5.58 -3.35
C SER A 109 1.85 5.66 -1.97
N LEU A 110 2.70 4.71 -1.63
CA LEU A 110 3.46 4.72 -0.38
C LEU A 110 4.44 5.91 -0.33
N ILE A 111 5.23 6.11 -1.40
CA ILE A 111 6.16 7.24 -1.51
C ILE A 111 5.39 8.57 -1.43
N PHE A 112 4.28 8.71 -2.16
CA PHE A 112 3.46 9.92 -2.13
C PHE A 112 2.80 10.16 -0.77
N LEU A 113 2.42 9.12 -0.04
CA LEU A 113 1.88 9.28 1.31
C LEU A 113 2.94 9.81 2.28
N LEU A 114 4.16 9.26 2.23
CA LEU A 114 5.28 9.75 3.03
C LEU A 114 5.65 11.20 2.67
N ALA A 115 5.68 11.53 1.37
CA ALA A 115 5.91 12.90 0.92
C ALA A 115 4.79 13.85 1.36
N LEU A 116 3.53 13.41 1.39
CA LEU A 116 2.40 14.19 1.88
C LEU A 116 2.54 14.50 3.38
N TRP A 117 2.95 13.54 4.20
CA TRP A 117 3.21 13.78 5.62
C TRP A 117 4.40 14.73 5.84
N ALA A 118 5.52 14.53 5.13
CA ALA A 118 6.68 15.42 5.21
C ALA A 118 6.30 16.86 4.82
N PHE A 119 5.63 17.03 3.69
CA PHE A 119 5.15 18.34 3.23
C PHE A 119 4.16 18.97 4.21
N GLY A 120 3.25 18.17 4.79
CA GLY A 120 2.31 18.63 5.81
C GLY A 120 3.00 19.14 7.06
N LEU A 121 4.08 18.48 7.53
CA LEU A 121 4.89 18.93 8.66
C LEU A 121 5.67 20.21 8.34
N VAL A 122 6.35 20.27 7.19
CA VAL A 122 7.07 21.47 6.73
C VAL A 122 6.10 22.67 6.63
N LEU A 123 4.92 22.48 6.04
CA LEU A 123 3.91 23.54 5.94
C LEU A 123 3.42 23.98 7.33
N ALA A 124 3.21 23.03 8.24
CA ALA A 124 2.76 23.29 9.58
C ALA A 124 3.77 24.14 10.39
N PHE A 125 5.06 23.78 10.32
CA PHE A 125 6.12 24.57 10.95
C PHE A 125 6.29 25.94 10.30
N ALA A 126 6.21 26.05 8.97
CA ALA A 126 6.19 27.35 8.28
C ALA A 126 5.05 28.26 8.77
N LEU A 127 3.85 27.69 9.05
CA LEU A 127 2.74 28.42 9.63
C LEU A 127 3.00 28.85 11.09
N LEU A 128 3.70 28.04 11.88
CA LEU A 128 4.11 28.41 13.23
C LEU A 128 5.12 29.56 13.20
N HIS A 129 6.15 29.50 12.36
CA HIS A 129 7.12 30.57 12.14
C HIS A 129 6.43 31.87 11.63
N TRP A 130 5.46 31.74 10.71
CA TRP A 130 4.68 32.88 10.26
C TRP A 130 3.87 33.52 11.38
N GLY A 131 3.26 32.68 12.22
CA GLY A 131 2.43 33.12 13.36
C GLY A 131 3.22 33.74 14.49
N SER A 132 4.49 33.35 14.69
CA SER A 132 5.37 33.92 15.72
C SER A 132 5.84 35.37 15.42
N GLY A 133 5.67 35.86 14.18
CA GLY A 133 5.89 37.28 13.85
C GLY A 133 7.17 37.56 13.05
N LYS A 134 7.66 36.63 12.24
CA LYS A 134 8.80 36.87 11.32
C LYS A 134 10.12 37.24 12.00
N HIS A 135 10.41 36.64 13.16
CA HIS A 135 11.63 36.88 13.91
C HIS A 135 12.85 36.09 13.34
N VAL A 136 13.03 36.15 12.04
CA VAL A 136 14.16 35.55 11.30
C VAL A 136 14.92 36.65 10.58
N GLN A 137 16.20 36.44 10.29
CA GLN A 137 17.03 37.35 9.50
C GLN A 137 17.34 36.69 8.15
N LEU A 138 17.15 37.44 7.08
CA LEU A 138 17.54 37.09 5.71
C LEU A 138 18.44 38.22 5.15
N SER A 139 19.54 37.89 4.51
CA SER A 139 20.47 38.87 3.94
C SER A 139 19.88 39.51 2.68
N GLY A 140 19.36 40.75 2.81
CA GLY A 140 19.04 41.62 1.67
C GLY A 140 17.61 41.54 1.10
N GLU A 141 16.72 40.70 1.61
CA GLU A 141 15.37 40.55 1.11
C GLU A 141 14.30 40.70 2.19
N SER A 142 13.05 40.95 1.76
CA SER A 142 11.89 41.01 2.67
C SER A 142 11.41 39.62 3.03
N ILE A 143 11.20 39.36 4.32
CA ILE A 143 10.69 38.10 4.83
C ILE A 143 9.23 37.93 4.45
N ASN A 144 8.96 36.87 3.67
CA ASN A 144 7.59 36.52 3.26
C ASN A 144 7.28 35.04 3.68
N PHE A 145 6.08 34.56 3.41
CA PHE A 145 5.68 33.20 3.74
C PHE A 145 6.56 32.13 3.04
N TRP A 146 6.99 32.36 1.81
CA TRP A 146 7.83 31.44 1.06
C TRP A 146 9.23 31.30 1.66
N THR A 147 9.76 32.40 2.22
CA THR A 147 11.01 32.40 2.99
C THR A 147 10.92 31.49 4.22
N LEU A 148 9.78 31.53 4.93
CA LEU A 148 9.55 30.69 6.10
C LEU A 148 9.27 29.22 5.71
N LEU A 149 8.60 28.99 4.59
CA LEU A 149 8.42 27.65 4.05
C LEU A 149 9.76 27.03 3.62
N TYR A 150 10.64 27.85 3.07
CA TYR A 150 12.01 27.44 2.72
C TYR A 150 12.82 27.14 3.98
N LEU A 151 12.82 28.02 4.98
CA LEU A 151 13.48 27.78 6.28
C LEU A 151 12.97 26.47 6.93
N SER A 152 11.67 26.25 6.89
CA SER A 152 11.06 25.04 7.41
C SER A 152 11.52 23.81 6.63
N GLY A 153 11.56 23.88 5.31
CA GLY A 153 12.06 22.78 4.47
C GLY A 153 13.53 22.45 4.73
N GLU A 154 14.41 23.48 4.77
CA GLU A 154 15.84 23.24 5.02
C GLU A 154 16.09 22.68 6.43
N THR A 155 15.36 23.16 7.42
CA THR A 155 15.44 22.68 8.79
C THR A 155 14.94 21.24 8.92
N PHE A 156 13.75 20.95 8.38
CA PHE A 156 13.15 19.63 8.44
C PHE A 156 14.00 18.56 7.74
N PHE A 157 14.56 18.89 6.57
CA PHE A 157 15.47 17.99 5.83
C PHE A 157 16.93 18.09 6.29
N THR A 158 17.19 18.81 7.37
CA THR A 158 18.52 18.95 8.00
C THR A 158 19.60 19.49 7.05
N LEU A 159 19.25 20.39 6.12
CA LEU A 159 20.19 21.01 5.19
C LEU A 159 21.02 22.08 5.90
N GLY A 160 20.35 23.01 6.63
CA GLY A 160 21.01 24.02 7.46
C GLY A 160 21.90 24.98 6.67
N LEU A 161 21.40 25.54 5.58
CA LEU A 161 22.18 26.43 4.69
C LEU A 161 22.61 27.73 5.39
N GLY A 162 21.83 28.20 6.38
CA GLY A 162 22.20 29.30 7.23
C GLY A 162 22.02 30.69 6.62
N ASP A 163 21.33 30.80 5.50
CA ASP A 163 20.96 32.07 4.85
C ASP A 163 19.73 32.71 5.53
N VAL A 164 18.86 31.91 6.12
CA VAL A 164 17.74 32.34 6.97
C VAL A 164 17.98 31.89 8.41
N VAL A 165 18.12 32.84 9.35
CA VAL A 165 18.55 32.53 10.72
C VAL A 165 17.51 33.01 11.73
N PRO A 166 17.08 32.10 12.69
CA PRO A 166 16.18 32.49 13.79
C PRO A 166 16.87 33.43 14.78
N MET A 167 16.24 34.58 15.08
CA MET A 167 16.85 35.64 15.88
C MET A 167 16.45 35.56 17.36
N THR A 168 15.28 35.07 17.68
CA THR A 168 14.78 35.05 19.08
C THR A 168 14.87 33.67 19.70
N GLY A 169 14.84 33.62 21.04
CA GLY A 169 14.85 32.34 21.79
C GLY A 169 13.72 31.40 21.41
N PRO A 170 12.46 31.85 21.35
CA PRO A 170 11.34 31.00 20.90
C PRO A 170 11.50 30.45 19.48
N GLU A 171 11.98 31.26 18.53
CA GLU A 171 12.22 30.82 17.16
C GLU A 171 13.31 29.76 17.10
N ARG A 172 14.41 29.94 17.83
CA ARG A 172 15.49 28.94 17.92
C ARG A 172 14.98 27.63 18.51
N ALA A 173 14.14 27.69 19.55
CA ALA A 173 13.53 26.50 20.13
C ALA A 173 12.60 25.79 19.13
N LEU A 174 11.79 26.54 18.37
CA LEU A 174 10.92 26.01 17.36
C LEU A 174 11.71 25.32 16.23
N THR A 175 12.79 25.96 15.76
CA THR A 175 13.69 25.42 14.71
C THR A 175 14.37 24.12 15.19
N VAL A 176 14.82 24.05 16.45
CA VAL A 176 15.41 22.81 17.02
C VAL A 176 14.37 21.70 17.11
N LEU A 177 13.13 22.02 17.53
CA LEU A 177 12.02 21.06 17.57
C LEU A 177 11.70 20.54 16.15
N GLU A 178 11.67 21.41 15.17
CA GLU A 178 11.43 21.06 13.77
C GLU A 178 12.51 20.14 13.20
N GLY A 179 13.80 20.46 13.40
CA GLY A 179 14.91 19.61 12.98
C GLY A 179 14.87 18.23 13.66
N GLY A 180 14.54 18.20 14.96
CA GLY A 180 14.31 16.95 15.69
C GLY A 180 13.15 16.12 15.12
N MET A 181 12.06 16.78 14.71
CA MET A 181 10.93 16.14 14.06
C MET A 181 11.29 15.58 12.69
N GLY A 182 12.05 16.32 11.88
CA GLY A 182 12.55 15.86 10.59
C GLY A 182 13.43 14.62 10.71
N PHE A 183 14.35 14.61 11.70
CA PHE A 183 15.18 13.45 11.99
C PHE A 183 14.36 12.24 12.46
N ALA A 184 13.39 12.44 13.34
CA ALA A 184 12.49 11.38 13.80
C ALA A 184 11.64 10.83 12.64
N PHE A 185 11.17 11.69 11.72
CA PHE A 185 10.44 11.27 10.52
C PHE A 185 11.31 10.41 9.59
N LEU A 186 12.58 10.78 9.38
CA LEU A 186 13.51 9.97 8.61
C LEU A 186 13.70 8.59 9.26
N GLY A 187 13.87 8.51 10.58
CA GLY A 187 13.95 7.26 11.33
C GLY A 187 12.71 6.38 11.14
N LEU A 188 11.52 6.99 11.17
CA LEU A 188 10.26 6.31 10.92
C LEU A 188 10.21 5.72 9.50
N VAL A 189 10.60 6.47 8.47
CA VAL A 189 10.64 6.01 7.08
C VAL A 189 11.60 4.83 6.90
N ILE A 190 12.81 4.94 7.47
CA ILE A 190 13.83 3.87 7.41
C ILE A 190 13.34 2.58 8.08
N GLY A 191 12.57 2.65 9.16
CA GLY A 191 11.99 1.48 9.83
C GLY A 191 10.77 0.90 9.10
N TYR A 192 9.95 1.76 8.50
CA TYR A 192 8.66 1.40 7.93
C TYR A 192 8.78 0.68 6.57
N LEU A 193 9.63 1.17 5.67
CA LEU A 193 9.77 0.61 4.32
C LEU A 193 10.22 -0.87 4.33
N PRO A 194 11.29 -1.25 5.04
CA PRO A 194 11.71 -2.66 5.12
C PRO A 194 10.63 -3.57 5.70
N THR A 195 9.84 -3.08 6.67
CA THR A 195 8.75 -3.85 7.27
C THR A 195 7.66 -4.19 6.25
N ILE A 196 7.23 -3.22 5.44
CA ILE A 196 6.26 -3.45 4.35
C ILE A 196 6.81 -4.43 3.32
N TYR A 197 8.06 -4.23 2.86
CA TYR A 197 8.67 -5.12 1.88
C TYR A 197 8.89 -6.54 2.41
N SER A 198 9.21 -6.68 3.69
CA SER A 198 9.30 -8.00 4.34
C SER A 198 7.94 -8.71 4.39
N ALA A 199 6.86 -7.99 4.73
CA ALA A 199 5.51 -8.54 4.71
C ALA A 199 5.07 -8.92 3.28
N PHE A 200 5.36 -8.08 2.29
CA PHE A 200 5.15 -8.36 0.87
C PHE A 200 5.90 -9.62 0.44
N SER A 201 7.19 -9.73 0.73
CA SER A 201 8.03 -10.86 0.33
C SER A 201 7.52 -12.19 0.92
N ARG A 202 7.17 -12.23 2.21
CA ARG A 202 6.60 -13.43 2.84
C ARG A 202 5.31 -13.87 2.16
N ARG A 203 4.43 -12.93 1.81
CA ARG A 203 3.20 -13.19 1.08
C ARG A 203 3.48 -13.83 -0.29
N GLU A 204 4.43 -13.30 -1.05
CA GLU A 204 4.73 -13.75 -2.41
C GLU A 204 5.40 -15.13 -2.45
N VAL A 205 6.14 -15.52 -1.41
CA VAL A 205 6.73 -16.87 -1.33
C VAL A 205 5.65 -17.94 -1.39
N GLU A 206 4.59 -17.85 -0.60
CA GLU A 206 3.50 -18.84 -0.59
C GLU A 206 2.69 -18.81 -1.90
N ILE A 207 2.50 -17.62 -2.51
CA ILE A 207 1.85 -17.52 -3.83
C ILE A 207 2.66 -18.23 -4.90
N SER A 208 3.99 -18.10 -4.86
CA SER A 208 4.88 -18.79 -5.81
C SER A 208 4.87 -20.31 -5.60
N LEU A 209 4.82 -20.76 -4.34
CA LEU A 209 4.70 -22.20 -4.01
C LEU A 209 3.35 -22.75 -4.45
N LEU A 210 2.27 -21.96 -4.36
CA LEU A 210 0.96 -22.35 -4.85
C LEU A 210 0.96 -22.49 -6.37
N ASP A 211 1.58 -21.57 -7.09
CA ASP A 211 1.69 -21.61 -8.56
C ASP A 211 2.38 -22.90 -9.04
N ALA A 212 3.46 -23.29 -8.40
CA ALA A 212 4.17 -24.52 -8.73
C ALA A 212 3.30 -25.77 -8.51
N ARG A 213 2.44 -25.77 -7.48
CA ARG A 213 1.57 -26.91 -7.12
C ARG A 213 0.25 -26.95 -7.89
N ALA A 214 -0.36 -25.78 -8.13
CA ALA A 214 -1.72 -25.62 -8.68
C ALA A 214 -1.73 -25.15 -10.13
N GLY A 215 -0.55 -25.04 -10.77
CA GLY A 215 -0.41 -24.59 -12.14
C GLY A 215 -0.43 -23.06 -12.33
N SER A 216 -0.16 -22.61 -13.54
CA SER A 216 -0.07 -21.19 -13.88
C SER A 216 -1.07 -20.82 -15.00
N PRO A 217 -2.18 -20.09 -14.70
CA PRO A 217 -2.63 -19.64 -13.39
C PRO A 217 -3.08 -20.78 -12.48
N PRO A 218 -2.89 -20.66 -11.17
CA PRO A 218 -3.28 -21.69 -10.23
C PRO A 218 -4.80 -21.84 -10.14
N THR A 219 -5.28 -23.09 -9.98
CA THR A 219 -6.70 -23.40 -9.77
C THR A 219 -6.89 -24.51 -8.74
N ALA A 220 -8.07 -24.57 -8.12
CA ALA A 220 -8.40 -25.61 -7.15
C ALA A 220 -8.44 -27.01 -7.82
N ALA A 221 -8.98 -27.12 -9.03
CA ALA A 221 -9.03 -28.37 -9.78
C ALA A 221 -7.64 -28.92 -10.07
N GLU A 222 -6.72 -28.07 -10.56
CA GLU A 222 -5.36 -28.48 -10.90
C GLU A 222 -4.56 -28.90 -9.65
N LEU A 223 -4.74 -28.15 -8.52
CA LEU A 223 -4.11 -28.49 -7.27
C LEU A 223 -4.53 -29.87 -6.78
N LEU A 224 -5.83 -30.14 -6.73
CA LEU A 224 -6.37 -31.43 -6.30
C LEU A 224 -6.01 -32.53 -7.28
N GLY A 225 -6.05 -32.26 -8.59
CA GLY A 225 -5.66 -33.21 -9.63
C GLY A 225 -4.22 -33.66 -9.51
N ARG A 226 -3.28 -32.78 -9.20
CA ARG A 226 -1.86 -33.11 -9.02
C ARG A 226 -1.59 -33.83 -7.70
N LEU A 227 -2.39 -33.58 -6.66
CA LEU A 227 -2.26 -34.23 -5.37
C LEU A 227 -3.02 -35.58 -5.28
N GLY A 228 -3.95 -35.85 -6.22
CA GLY A 228 -4.81 -37.02 -6.19
C GLY A 228 -4.09 -38.38 -6.23
N ASN A 229 -2.88 -38.43 -6.77
CA ASN A 229 -2.03 -39.60 -6.85
C ASN A 229 -1.11 -39.79 -5.63
N CYS A 230 -1.04 -38.86 -4.70
CA CYS A 230 -0.33 -39.05 -3.44
C CYS A 230 -1.25 -39.67 -2.39
N PRO A 231 -0.71 -40.50 -1.41
CA PRO A 231 -1.52 -40.91 -0.28
C PRO A 231 -2.13 -39.69 0.37
N ALA A 232 -3.44 -39.46 0.13
CA ALA A 232 -4.13 -38.19 0.23
C ALA A 232 -4.00 -37.44 1.56
N GLN A 233 -3.59 -38.11 2.64
CA GLN A 233 -3.47 -37.49 3.96
C GLN A 233 -2.05 -37.01 4.31
N GLU A 234 -0.99 -37.68 3.84
CA GLU A 234 0.37 -37.31 4.21
C GLU A 234 0.89 -36.07 3.44
N GLY A 235 0.39 -35.84 2.23
CA GLY A 235 0.81 -34.70 1.41
C GLY A 235 -0.04 -33.44 1.59
N LEU A 236 -1.35 -33.55 1.86
CA LEU A 236 -2.30 -32.44 1.85
C LEU A 236 -2.32 -31.65 3.17
N ASP A 237 -2.34 -32.33 4.31
CA ASP A 237 -2.42 -31.69 5.63
C ASP A 237 -1.29 -30.68 5.90
N PRO A 238 -0.01 -30.96 5.60
CA PRO A 238 1.07 -29.98 5.75
C PRO A 238 0.88 -28.73 4.88
N ILE A 239 0.35 -28.92 3.66
CA ILE A 239 0.06 -27.83 2.73
C ILE A 239 -1.08 -26.96 3.26
N LEU A 240 -2.17 -27.57 3.72
CA LEU A 240 -3.30 -26.86 4.29
C LEU A 240 -2.91 -26.09 5.57
N ARG A 241 -2.10 -26.66 6.44
CA ARG A 241 -1.56 -25.97 7.63
C ARG A 241 -0.67 -24.78 7.27
N SER A 242 0.16 -24.90 6.23
CA SER A 242 0.95 -23.78 5.72
C SER A 242 0.03 -22.65 5.27
N TRP A 243 -1.04 -22.97 4.55
CA TRP A 243 -1.98 -21.98 4.05
C TRP A 243 -2.92 -21.40 5.10
N GLU A 244 -3.30 -22.15 6.11
CA GLU A 244 -3.98 -21.62 7.28
C GLU A 244 -3.15 -20.52 7.94
N ARG A 245 -1.85 -20.80 8.16
CA ARG A 245 -0.90 -19.81 8.70
C ARG A 245 -0.75 -18.61 7.77
N TRP A 246 -0.56 -18.85 6.47
CA TRP A 246 -0.42 -17.80 5.47
C TRP A 246 -1.69 -16.91 5.40
N ALA A 247 -2.89 -17.48 5.48
CA ALA A 247 -4.13 -16.72 5.52
C ALA A 247 -4.21 -15.80 6.76
N ALA A 248 -3.73 -16.28 7.91
CA ALA A 248 -3.63 -15.48 9.13
C ALA A 248 -2.58 -14.36 8.98
N GLU A 249 -1.43 -14.64 8.38
CA GLU A 249 -0.39 -13.64 8.11
C GLU A 249 -0.86 -12.58 7.08
N VAL A 250 -1.61 -12.98 6.05
CA VAL A 250 -2.23 -12.06 5.10
C VAL A 250 -3.24 -11.16 5.81
N LEU A 251 -4.11 -11.72 6.63
CA LEU A 251 -5.08 -10.95 7.41
C LEU A 251 -4.38 -9.92 8.29
N GLU A 252 -3.41 -10.35 9.10
CA GLU A 252 -2.70 -9.49 10.03
C GLU A 252 -1.94 -8.38 9.30
N SER A 253 -1.12 -8.73 8.29
CA SER A 253 -0.31 -7.77 7.55
C SER A 253 -1.14 -6.75 6.78
N HIS A 254 -2.28 -7.14 6.20
CA HIS A 254 -3.14 -6.23 5.43
C HIS A 254 -4.05 -5.38 6.33
N ILE A 255 -4.32 -5.80 7.57
CA ILE A 255 -4.96 -4.95 8.58
C ILE A 255 -3.95 -3.92 9.10
N SER A 256 -2.74 -4.35 9.42
CA SER A 256 -1.67 -3.48 9.92
C SER A 256 -1.16 -2.51 8.86
N TYR A 257 -1.03 -3.00 7.63
CA TYR A 257 -0.51 -2.23 6.48
C TYR A 257 -1.46 -2.32 5.28
N PRO A 258 -2.59 -1.60 5.26
CA PRO A 258 -3.60 -1.70 4.19
C PRO A 258 -3.06 -1.40 2.79
N THR A 259 -1.95 -0.65 2.69
CA THR A 259 -1.23 -0.37 1.45
C THR A 259 -0.83 -1.65 0.71
N LEU A 260 -0.49 -2.73 1.44
CA LEU A 260 -0.08 -4.02 0.86
C LEU A 260 -1.10 -4.62 -0.09
N SER A 261 -2.38 -4.33 0.08
CA SER A 261 -3.43 -4.83 -0.79
C SER A 261 -3.33 -4.31 -2.22
N PHE A 262 -2.67 -3.16 -2.41
CA PHE A 262 -2.44 -2.56 -3.72
C PHE A 262 -1.13 -3.04 -4.37
N PHE A 263 -0.29 -3.78 -3.65
CA PHE A 263 0.92 -4.38 -4.22
C PHE A 263 0.54 -5.62 -5.02
N ARG A 264 0.83 -5.59 -6.31
CA ARG A 264 0.62 -6.72 -7.23
C ARG A 264 1.70 -7.78 -7.07
N SER A 265 1.34 -9.03 -7.34
CA SER A 265 2.32 -10.12 -7.42
C SER A 265 3.26 -9.95 -8.59
N GLN A 266 4.39 -10.65 -8.56
CA GLN A 266 5.43 -10.54 -9.58
C GLN A 266 4.98 -11.05 -10.96
N HIS A 267 4.09 -12.04 -11.00
CA HIS A 267 3.49 -12.57 -12.21
C HIS A 267 2.07 -12.06 -12.38
N SER A 268 1.71 -11.68 -13.61
CA SER A 268 0.41 -11.08 -13.94
C SER A 268 -0.79 -12.01 -13.78
N ASN A 269 -0.55 -13.32 -13.73
CA ASN A 269 -1.55 -14.37 -13.53
C ASN A 269 -1.68 -14.82 -12.08
N GLN A 270 -1.00 -14.15 -11.15
CA GLN A 270 -1.01 -14.43 -9.73
C GLN A 270 -1.51 -13.22 -8.93
N SER A 271 -2.17 -13.49 -7.81
CA SER A 271 -2.52 -12.45 -6.83
C SER A 271 -2.80 -13.06 -5.46
N TRP A 272 -2.57 -12.28 -4.40
CA TRP A 272 -2.86 -12.71 -3.05
C TRP A 272 -4.35 -13.02 -2.81
N LEU A 273 -5.25 -12.27 -3.42
CA LEU A 273 -6.70 -12.52 -3.33
C LEU A 273 -7.08 -13.77 -4.14
N GLY A 274 -6.46 -13.96 -5.31
CA GLY A 274 -6.62 -15.17 -6.10
C GLY A 274 -6.15 -16.42 -5.36
N ALA A 275 -4.96 -16.36 -4.74
CA ALA A 275 -4.42 -17.46 -3.93
C ALA A 275 -5.35 -17.80 -2.76
N LEU A 276 -5.83 -16.78 -2.03
CA LEU A 276 -6.76 -16.97 -0.92
C LEU A 276 -8.09 -17.59 -1.39
N THR A 277 -8.56 -17.21 -2.59
CA THR A 277 -9.77 -17.78 -3.20
C THR A 277 -9.56 -19.25 -3.58
N ILE A 278 -8.41 -19.60 -4.16
CA ILE A 278 -8.07 -21.00 -4.51
C ILE A 278 -8.02 -21.89 -3.26
N ILE A 279 -7.45 -21.38 -2.18
CA ILE A 279 -7.43 -22.10 -0.89
C ILE A 279 -8.85 -22.37 -0.43
N LEU A 280 -9.75 -21.38 -0.49
CA LEU A 280 -11.16 -21.54 -0.12
C LEU A 280 -11.91 -22.51 -1.03
N ASP A 281 -11.68 -22.39 -2.35
CA ASP A 281 -12.26 -23.29 -3.37
C ASP A 281 -11.81 -24.73 -3.09
N THR A 282 -10.49 -24.93 -2.85
CA THR A 282 -9.91 -26.26 -2.53
C THR A 282 -10.48 -26.84 -1.26
N CYS A 283 -10.53 -26.07 -0.17
CA CYS A 283 -11.10 -26.54 1.09
C CYS A 283 -12.60 -26.88 0.95
N ALA A 284 -13.37 -26.08 0.21
CA ALA A 284 -14.78 -26.36 -0.04
C ALA A 284 -15.00 -27.71 -0.78
N LEU A 285 -14.14 -27.99 -1.79
CA LEU A 285 -14.17 -29.29 -2.48
C LEU A 285 -13.80 -30.45 -1.58
N LEU A 286 -12.75 -30.31 -0.76
CA LEU A 286 -12.33 -31.35 0.20
C LEU A 286 -13.41 -31.65 1.23
N MET A 287 -14.14 -30.64 1.69
CA MET A 287 -15.19 -30.78 2.71
C MET A 287 -16.46 -31.44 2.16
N VAL A 288 -16.74 -31.31 0.85
CA VAL A 288 -18.03 -31.71 0.29
C VAL A 288 -17.92 -32.73 -0.81
N GLU A 289 -17.06 -32.51 -1.80
CA GLU A 289 -17.05 -33.29 -3.05
C GLU A 289 -16.14 -34.53 -2.98
N ILE A 290 -15.10 -34.53 -2.15
CA ILE A 290 -14.12 -35.64 -2.12
C ILE A 290 -14.41 -36.60 -0.97
N ASP A 291 -14.52 -37.90 -1.31
CA ASP A 291 -14.78 -38.94 -0.33
C ASP A 291 -13.48 -39.59 0.17
N GLY A 292 -13.49 -40.02 1.44
CA GLY A 292 -12.36 -40.75 2.05
C GLY A 292 -11.23 -39.88 2.59
N ILE A 293 -11.33 -38.53 2.50
CA ILE A 293 -10.35 -37.58 3.07
C ILE A 293 -10.89 -37.07 4.42
N ARG A 294 -10.00 -37.00 5.44
CA ARG A 294 -10.31 -36.31 6.71
C ARG A 294 -10.39 -34.82 6.46
N ASN A 295 -11.49 -34.22 6.89
CA ASN A 295 -11.80 -32.81 6.58
C ASN A 295 -11.35 -31.82 7.65
N GLU A 296 -10.84 -32.26 8.81
CA GLU A 296 -10.54 -31.40 9.96
C GLU A 296 -9.61 -30.25 9.61
N GLN A 297 -8.50 -30.53 8.93
CA GLN A 297 -7.54 -29.47 8.54
C GLN A 297 -8.13 -28.56 7.45
N ALA A 298 -8.93 -29.10 6.52
CA ALA A 298 -9.60 -28.30 5.50
C ALA A 298 -10.62 -27.33 6.13
N GLU A 299 -11.36 -27.78 7.15
CA GLU A 299 -12.30 -26.94 7.90
C GLU A 299 -11.59 -25.78 8.62
N LEU A 300 -10.45 -26.05 9.31
CA LEU A 300 -9.66 -25.01 9.98
C LEU A 300 -9.09 -24.00 8.99
N THR A 301 -8.53 -24.49 7.88
CA THR A 301 -7.97 -23.65 6.81
C THR A 301 -9.07 -22.81 6.15
N PHE A 302 -10.22 -23.41 5.86
CA PHE A 302 -11.38 -22.69 5.33
C PHE A 302 -11.85 -21.59 6.28
N ALA A 303 -11.99 -21.90 7.57
CA ALA A 303 -12.44 -20.94 8.58
C ALA A 303 -11.48 -19.73 8.64
N MET A 304 -10.15 -19.95 8.65
CA MET A 304 -9.16 -18.89 8.71
C MET A 304 -9.13 -18.06 7.41
N ALA A 305 -9.12 -18.72 6.25
CA ALA A 305 -9.11 -18.05 4.96
C ALA A 305 -10.39 -17.23 4.74
N ARG A 306 -11.57 -17.78 5.13
CA ARG A 306 -12.84 -17.06 5.10
C ARG A 306 -12.81 -15.85 6.02
N HIS A 307 -12.31 -16.00 7.25
CA HIS A 307 -12.15 -14.88 8.17
C HIS A 307 -11.32 -13.76 7.54
N ALA A 308 -10.19 -14.12 6.89
CA ALA A 308 -9.35 -13.15 6.21
C ALA A 308 -10.10 -12.38 5.09
N VAL A 309 -10.79 -13.08 4.20
CA VAL A 309 -11.53 -12.42 3.09
C VAL A 309 -12.64 -11.51 3.63
N VAL A 310 -13.43 -11.98 4.59
CA VAL A 310 -14.56 -11.20 5.14
C VAL A 310 -14.06 -9.94 5.84
N ASP A 311 -13.04 -10.08 6.67
CA ASP A 311 -12.49 -8.98 7.45
C ASP A 311 -11.82 -7.93 6.58
N LEU A 312 -11.02 -8.36 5.58
CA LEU A 312 -10.40 -7.44 4.63
C LEU A 312 -11.44 -6.72 3.78
N THR A 313 -12.53 -7.39 3.38
CA THR A 313 -13.65 -6.75 2.67
C THR A 313 -14.23 -5.58 3.49
N GLN A 314 -14.37 -5.75 4.81
CA GLN A 314 -14.82 -4.68 5.70
C GLN A 314 -13.78 -3.54 5.83
N VAL A 315 -12.49 -3.88 5.94
CA VAL A 315 -11.39 -2.88 5.99
C VAL A 315 -11.41 -1.98 4.76
N PHE A 316 -11.57 -2.57 3.58
CA PHE A 316 -11.63 -1.84 2.30
C PHE A 316 -13.01 -1.25 1.99
N ARG A 317 -14.02 -1.54 2.82
CA ARG A 317 -15.41 -1.10 2.60
C ARG A 317 -15.88 -1.43 1.17
N SER A 318 -15.52 -2.62 0.69
CA SER A 318 -15.91 -3.07 -0.64
C SER A 318 -17.42 -3.32 -0.68
N PRO A 319 -18.17 -2.71 -1.62
CA PRO A 319 -19.61 -2.83 -1.65
C PRO A 319 -20.02 -4.22 -2.15
N TYR A 320 -21.07 -4.79 -1.53
CA TYR A 320 -21.74 -5.99 -2.03
C TYR A 320 -22.32 -5.77 -3.44
N ASP A 321 -22.20 -6.78 -4.31
CA ASP A 321 -22.80 -6.78 -5.64
C ASP A 321 -23.78 -7.95 -5.80
N PRO A 322 -25.09 -7.67 -5.85
CA PRO A 322 -26.09 -8.71 -6.07
C PRO A 322 -26.07 -9.29 -7.49
N HIS A 323 -25.38 -8.63 -8.43
CA HIS A 323 -25.27 -9.04 -9.82
C HIS A 323 -23.91 -9.66 -10.17
N ALA A 324 -23.12 -10.01 -9.16
CA ALA A 324 -21.84 -10.68 -9.39
C ALA A 324 -22.07 -12.03 -10.09
N PRO A 325 -21.28 -12.36 -11.12
CA PRO A 325 -21.44 -13.60 -11.86
C PRO A 325 -21.16 -14.81 -10.98
N ASP A 326 -21.92 -15.88 -11.18
CA ASP A 326 -21.61 -17.18 -10.55
C ASP A 326 -20.30 -17.71 -11.15
N ARG A 327 -19.29 -17.98 -10.30
CA ARG A 327 -17.99 -18.52 -10.73
C ARG A 327 -18.03 -20.02 -11.07
N LEU A 328 -19.06 -20.73 -10.58
CA LEU A 328 -19.23 -22.17 -10.79
C LEU A 328 -20.67 -22.47 -11.22
N PRO A 329 -21.09 -22.06 -12.42
CA PRO A 329 -22.37 -22.50 -12.99
C PRO A 329 -22.35 -24.01 -13.24
N ALA A 330 -23.52 -24.64 -13.45
CA ALA A 330 -23.65 -26.08 -13.60
C ALA A 330 -22.68 -26.68 -14.64
N SER A 331 -22.50 -26.02 -15.78
CA SER A 331 -21.56 -26.48 -16.83
C SER A 331 -20.10 -26.48 -16.39
N GLU A 332 -19.69 -25.53 -15.55
CA GLU A 332 -18.33 -25.51 -15.00
C GLU A 332 -18.16 -26.53 -13.86
N LEU A 333 -19.23 -26.81 -13.09
CA LEU A 333 -19.24 -27.88 -12.09
C LEU A 333 -19.08 -29.24 -12.75
N ASP A 334 -19.75 -29.50 -13.87
CA ASP A 334 -19.59 -30.74 -14.65
C ASP A 334 -18.16 -30.88 -15.17
N ARG A 335 -17.57 -29.81 -15.69
CA ARG A 335 -16.15 -29.80 -16.13
C ARG A 335 -15.20 -30.07 -14.97
N LEU A 336 -15.44 -29.45 -13.80
CA LEU A 336 -14.66 -29.67 -12.58
C LEU A 336 -14.71 -31.14 -12.17
N ARG A 337 -15.89 -31.73 -12.11
CA ARG A 337 -16.08 -33.14 -11.76
C ARG A 337 -15.39 -34.06 -12.75
N ALA A 338 -15.49 -33.79 -14.05
CA ALA A 338 -14.79 -34.56 -15.07
C ALA A 338 -13.28 -34.52 -14.88
N HIS A 339 -12.71 -33.34 -14.63
CA HIS A 339 -11.28 -33.17 -14.37
C HIS A 339 -10.80 -33.91 -13.10
N LEU A 340 -11.56 -33.82 -12.00
CA LEU A 340 -11.22 -34.50 -10.76
C LEU A 340 -11.36 -36.03 -10.89
N LYS A 341 -12.30 -36.50 -11.70
CA LYS A 341 -12.49 -37.92 -12.01
C LYS A 341 -11.33 -38.49 -12.84
N GLU A 342 -10.80 -37.70 -13.79
CA GLU A 342 -9.58 -38.07 -14.55
C GLU A 342 -8.35 -38.20 -13.63
N ALA A 343 -8.32 -37.48 -12.52
CA ALA A 343 -7.30 -37.59 -11.49
C ALA A 343 -7.59 -38.68 -10.44
N GLU A 344 -8.50 -39.61 -10.73
CA GLU A 344 -8.86 -40.76 -9.88
C GLU A 344 -9.40 -40.38 -8.48
N LEU A 345 -9.86 -39.13 -8.28
CA LEU A 345 -10.46 -38.70 -7.04
C LEU A 345 -11.88 -39.26 -6.91
N ARG A 346 -12.21 -39.84 -5.75
CA ARG A 346 -13.55 -40.31 -5.45
C ARG A 346 -14.44 -39.10 -5.09
N LEU A 347 -15.45 -38.86 -5.92
CA LEU A 347 -16.37 -37.73 -5.74
C LEU A 347 -17.66 -38.22 -5.08
N ARG A 348 -18.22 -37.40 -4.19
CA ARG A 348 -19.58 -37.55 -3.70
C ARG A 348 -20.52 -36.94 -4.73
N GLU A 349 -21.41 -37.74 -5.27
CA GLU A 349 -22.41 -37.30 -6.22
C GLU A 349 -23.76 -37.10 -5.51
N GLY A 350 -24.54 -36.16 -6.00
CA GLY A 350 -25.92 -35.94 -5.55
C GLY A 350 -26.23 -34.50 -5.20
N HIS A 351 -27.55 -34.21 -5.14
CA HIS A 351 -28.05 -32.86 -4.91
C HIS A 351 -27.64 -32.26 -3.54
N GLU A 352 -27.47 -33.13 -2.53
CA GLU A 352 -27.02 -32.68 -1.21
C GLU A 352 -25.59 -32.12 -1.21
N ALA A 353 -24.66 -32.79 -1.92
CA ALA A 353 -23.30 -32.32 -2.08
C ALA A 353 -23.25 -30.96 -2.84
N GLU A 354 -24.03 -30.85 -3.93
CA GLU A 354 -24.13 -29.59 -4.68
C GLU A 354 -24.65 -28.46 -3.84
N GLN A 355 -25.73 -28.72 -3.07
CA GLN A 355 -26.31 -27.71 -2.21
C GLN A 355 -25.32 -27.25 -1.13
N LYS A 356 -24.63 -28.19 -0.49
CA LYS A 356 -23.63 -27.88 0.53
C LYS A 356 -22.42 -27.13 -0.03
N LEU A 357 -21.94 -27.49 -1.23
CA LEU A 357 -20.89 -26.73 -1.91
C LEU A 357 -21.33 -25.28 -2.21
N LYS A 358 -22.56 -25.12 -2.68
CA LYS A 358 -23.16 -23.80 -2.91
C LYS A 358 -23.24 -22.97 -1.62
N GLU A 359 -23.63 -23.58 -0.52
CA GLU A 359 -23.71 -22.90 0.79
C GLU A 359 -22.32 -22.44 1.26
N LEU A 360 -21.29 -23.29 1.14
CA LEU A 360 -19.91 -22.90 1.47
C LEU A 360 -19.41 -21.75 0.59
N ARG A 361 -19.68 -21.81 -0.72
CA ARG A 361 -19.30 -20.75 -1.66
C ARG A 361 -19.95 -19.39 -1.29
N LEU A 362 -21.22 -19.40 -0.91
CA LEU A 362 -21.93 -18.20 -0.47
C LEU A 362 -21.29 -17.53 0.77
N MET A 363 -20.54 -18.29 1.56
CA MET A 363 -19.87 -17.77 2.75
C MET A 363 -18.64 -16.89 2.43
N TYR A 364 -18.04 -16.98 1.24
CA TYR A 364 -16.81 -16.24 0.89
C TYR A 364 -16.83 -15.58 -0.49
N GLU A 365 -17.44 -16.19 -1.51
CA GLU A 365 -17.39 -15.66 -2.90
C GLU A 365 -17.91 -14.23 -3.03
N PRO A 366 -19.05 -13.84 -2.41
CA PRO A 366 -19.51 -12.45 -2.51
C PRO A 366 -18.49 -11.44 -1.99
N TYR A 367 -17.75 -11.79 -0.95
CA TYR A 367 -16.70 -10.96 -0.37
C TYR A 367 -15.46 -10.90 -1.27
N ALA A 368 -15.00 -12.06 -1.77
CA ALA A 368 -13.88 -12.14 -2.70
C ALA A 368 -14.15 -11.33 -3.99
N GLN A 369 -15.35 -11.46 -4.57
CA GLN A 369 -15.77 -10.71 -5.76
C GLN A 369 -15.88 -9.20 -5.50
N ALA A 370 -16.39 -8.78 -4.34
CA ALA A 370 -16.46 -7.37 -3.96
C ALA A 370 -15.05 -6.75 -3.86
N MET A 371 -14.09 -7.46 -3.25
CA MET A 371 -12.69 -7.04 -3.18
C MET A 371 -12.01 -7.05 -4.54
N ALA A 372 -12.22 -8.09 -5.34
CA ALA A 372 -11.69 -8.23 -6.69
C ALA A 372 -12.05 -7.01 -7.56
N ARG A 373 -13.32 -6.58 -7.53
CA ARG A 373 -13.78 -5.37 -8.22
C ARG A 373 -13.19 -4.08 -7.65
N THR A 374 -13.07 -4.00 -6.32
CA THR A 374 -12.51 -2.82 -5.66
C THR A 374 -11.04 -2.64 -6.01
N LEU A 375 -10.27 -3.74 -6.03
CA LEU A 375 -8.83 -3.74 -6.27
C LEU A 375 -8.46 -3.97 -7.74
N LEU A 376 -9.42 -4.22 -8.64
CA LEU A 376 -9.21 -4.63 -10.03
C LEU A 376 -8.31 -5.87 -10.15
N ILE A 377 -8.61 -6.88 -9.35
CA ILE A 377 -7.96 -8.20 -9.37
C ILE A 377 -8.91 -9.19 -10.03
N ASP A 378 -8.42 -9.96 -10.98
CA ASP A 378 -9.21 -11.03 -11.58
C ASP A 378 -9.16 -12.25 -10.64
N LEU A 379 -10.32 -12.85 -10.33
CA LEU A 379 -10.38 -14.08 -9.54
C LEU A 379 -10.09 -15.30 -10.44
N PRO A 380 -9.41 -16.33 -9.92
CA PRO A 380 -9.12 -17.53 -10.68
C PRO A 380 -10.40 -18.30 -11.03
N PRO A 381 -10.43 -18.99 -12.18
CA PRO A 381 -11.49 -19.95 -12.50
C PRO A 381 -11.34 -21.20 -11.61
N TRP A 382 -12.40 -22.01 -11.52
CA TRP A 382 -12.34 -23.30 -10.83
C TRP A 382 -11.54 -24.35 -11.59
N VAL A 383 -11.61 -24.31 -12.93
CA VAL A 383 -10.92 -25.20 -13.85
C VAL A 383 -10.19 -24.38 -14.90
N ARG A 384 -9.01 -24.79 -15.30
CA ARG A 384 -8.23 -24.13 -16.38
C ARG A 384 -8.93 -24.25 -17.73
N ALA A 385 -8.82 -23.22 -18.56
CA ALA A 385 -9.39 -23.17 -19.91
C ALA A 385 -8.56 -23.93 -20.96
N GLY A 386 -7.77 -24.93 -20.60
CA GLY A 386 -6.94 -25.75 -21.49
C GLY A 386 -5.54 -26.02 -20.94
N LYS A 387 -4.79 -26.89 -21.62
CA LYS A 387 -3.39 -27.20 -21.25
C LYS A 387 -2.51 -25.98 -21.55
N GLN A 388 -2.04 -25.30 -20.52
CA GLN A 388 -1.05 -24.23 -20.58
C GLN A 388 0.21 -24.67 -19.86
N LYS A 389 1.39 -24.28 -20.40
CA LYS A 389 2.66 -24.50 -19.68
C LYS A 389 2.69 -23.64 -18.41
N ASP A 390 3.16 -24.22 -17.36
CA ASP A 390 3.36 -23.51 -16.10
C ASP A 390 4.53 -22.53 -16.21
N ASN A 391 4.56 -21.50 -15.35
CA ASN A 391 5.60 -20.47 -15.35
C ASN A 391 7.02 -21.07 -15.22
N TRP A 392 7.18 -22.18 -14.51
CA TRP A 392 8.46 -22.87 -14.32
C TRP A 392 8.88 -23.76 -15.51
N GLN A 393 7.93 -24.12 -16.39
CA GLN A 393 8.16 -24.96 -17.57
C GLN A 393 8.58 -24.16 -18.80
N ALA A 394 8.51 -22.85 -18.76
CA ALA A 394 8.81 -21.98 -19.90
C ALA A 394 9.90 -20.97 -19.53
N GLY A 395 11.02 -21.03 -20.27
CA GLY A 395 12.13 -20.10 -20.13
C GLY A 395 12.27 -19.15 -21.31
N PRO A 396 12.81 -17.94 -21.14
CA PRO A 396 13.01 -16.99 -22.24
C PRO A 396 13.97 -17.52 -23.30
N TRP A 397 14.79 -18.51 -22.97
CA TRP A 397 15.80 -19.09 -23.85
C TRP A 397 15.36 -20.40 -24.54
N ASP A 398 14.18 -20.92 -24.22
CA ASP A 398 13.69 -22.19 -24.80
C ASP A 398 13.73 -22.20 -26.32
N ARG A 399 13.33 -21.08 -26.95
CA ARG A 399 13.40 -20.93 -28.41
C ARG A 399 14.83 -20.92 -28.95
N LEU A 400 15.77 -20.36 -28.20
CA LEU A 400 17.18 -20.32 -28.60
C LEU A 400 17.83 -21.69 -28.41
N ILE A 401 17.50 -22.37 -27.31
CA ILE A 401 17.97 -23.74 -27.03
C ILE A 401 17.48 -24.69 -28.13
N GLN A 402 16.20 -24.60 -28.51
CA GLN A 402 15.64 -25.39 -29.61
C GLN A 402 16.29 -25.06 -30.96
N ALA A 403 16.54 -23.77 -31.25
CA ALA A 403 17.17 -23.34 -32.51
C ALA A 403 18.63 -23.80 -32.64
N HIS A 404 19.31 -24.04 -31.52
CA HIS A 404 20.72 -24.50 -31.50
C HIS A 404 20.85 -26.03 -31.34
N GLY A 405 19.75 -26.81 -31.44
CA GLY A 405 19.80 -28.28 -31.35
C GLY A 405 20.10 -28.82 -29.96
N LEU A 406 20.16 -27.99 -28.92
CA LEU A 406 20.39 -28.43 -27.55
C LEU A 406 19.12 -28.94 -26.86
N GLY A 407 17.97 -28.82 -27.54
CA GLY A 407 16.65 -29.22 -27.01
C GLY A 407 16.42 -30.76 -27.01
N GLU A 408 17.21 -31.53 -27.76
CA GLU A 408 17.08 -33.00 -27.73
C GLU A 408 17.63 -33.67 -26.45
N ILE A 409 18.52 -32.98 -25.74
CA ILE A 409 19.07 -33.51 -24.46
C ILE A 409 18.05 -33.37 -23.32
N ALA A 410 17.16 -32.40 -23.38
CA ALA A 410 16.08 -32.19 -22.41
C ALA A 410 14.78 -32.95 -22.75
N GLY A 411 14.63 -33.41 -23.99
CA GLY A 411 13.40 -34.06 -24.50
C GLY A 411 13.26 -35.54 -24.18
N ASP A 412 14.33 -36.22 -23.78
CA ASP A 412 14.29 -37.68 -23.48
C ASP A 412 14.15 -38.00 -21.96
N HIS A 413 14.26 -37.00 -21.12
CA HIS A 413 13.60 -37.04 -19.82
C HIS A 413 12.15 -36.61 -20.02
N LYS A 414 11.30 -37.51 -20.49
CA LYS A 414 9.93 -37.58 -20.03
C LYS A 414 10.03 -37.57 -18.49
N VAL A 415 10.07 -36.38 -17.90
CA VAL A 415 9.47 -36.19 -16.58
C VAL A 415 8.08 -36.73 -16.82
N LYS A 416 7.81 -37.93 -16.34
CA LYS A 416 6.49 -38.49 -16.28
C LYS A 416 5.61 -37.36 -15.81
N ASP A 417 4.49 -37.15 -16.51
CA ASP A 417 3.41 -36.26 -16.08
C ASP A 417 2.81 -36.78 -14.73
N ASP A 418 3.65 -37.25 -13.82
CA ASP A 418 3.40 -37.87 -12.52
C ASP A 418 3.89 -36.95 -11.39
N PHE A 419 3.78 -35.62 -11.53
CA PHE A 419 3.79 -34.67 -10.45
C PHE A 419 2.49 -33.91 -10.41
#